data_2eafd719152c2725761c07ccd7526e18
#
_entry.id   2eafd719152c2725761c07ccd7526e18
#
_cell.length_a   1.000
_cell.length_b   1.000
_cell.length_c   1.000
_cell.angle_alpha   90.00
_cell.angle_beta   90.00
_cell.angle_gamma   90.00
#
_symmetry.space_group_name_H-M   'P 1'
#
loop_
_entity.id
_entity.type
_entity.pdbx_description
1 polymer ?
#
loop_
_entity_poly.entity_id
_entity_poly.type
_entity_poly.pdbx_seq_one_letter_code
_entity_poly.pdbx_strand_id
1 'polypeptide(L)'
;MELNNWSEEIHSYNLSNEYSIQKAEPEEWGLYCSVYYNMAYIGFFREEGFNVSRNNSFWIYKGESKIGGVRMAPNSLYHLFFIPPFNDSFEVLKLLKRILIKWSDPTQRIKIYEILPDQVQLFTRAGFWPDEFRCRWMQRPTDHFNVRWDHDFIVKSPEIIENEIGAKQYINEDEIAQCDFDSFVGGFEALRRKKTSLEDFIPNEEIYFTNENLTQASTLVYDKVTGQLVANCRLCLQDNQAAVYSIGVNPAYRGKGLATRMLQRALTELKDKYTVLRLYVMEGNDAESVYFNLGFVPGVQEIQTMYVPEHE
;
A
#
# COMPACT_ATOMS: atom_id res chain seq x y z
N MET A 1 -32.33 -7.00 13.39
CA MET A 1 -31.13 -7.51 14.10
C MET A 1 -30.26 -6.31 14.41
N GLU A 2 -29.85 -6.18 15.66
CA GLU A 2 -28.94 -5.11 16.07
C GLU A 2 -27.50 -5.53 15.72
N LEU A 3 -26.77 -4.67 15.01
CA LEU A 3 -25.38 -4.93 14.62
C LEU A 3 -24.48 -4.64 15.83
N ASN A 4 -23.51 -5.52 16.10
CA ASN A 4 -22.52 -5.32 17.16
C ASN A 4 -21.56 -4.17 16.80
N ASN A 5 -21.06 -3.48 17.83
CA ASN A 5 -19.98 -2.51 17.66
C ASN A 5 -18.68 -3.23 17.35
N TRP A 6 -17.72 -2.49 16.77
CA TRP A 6 -16.38 -2.99 16.54
C TRP A 6 -15.67 -3.34 17.85
N SER A 7 -15.00 -4.47 17.86
CA SER A 7 -14.03 -4.85 18.89
C SER A 7 -13.01 -5.84 18.32
N GLU A 8 -11.77 -5.69 18.69
CA GLU A 8 -10.71 -6.63 18.31
C GLU A 8 -10.89 -8.01 18.92
N GLU A 9 -11.63 -8.13 20.03
CA GLU A 9 -11.91 -9.39 20.73
C GLU A 9 -13.05 -10.19 20.11
N ILE A 10 -13.89 -9.56 19.28
CA ILE A 10 -15.04 -10.24 18.67
C ILE A 10 -14.58 -10.99 17.43
N HIS A 11 -14.77 -12.30 17.44
CA HIS A 11 -14.38 -13.20 16.34
C HIS A 11 -15.44 -13.35 15.25
N SER A 12 -16.70 -12.98 15.51
CA SER A 12 -17.79 -13.17 14.54
C SER A 12 -18.82 -12.07 14.65
N TYR A 13 -19.30 -11.62 13.49
CA TYR A 13 -20.37 -10.62 13.39
C TYR A 13 -21.47 -11.11 12.45
N ASN A 14 -22.71 -11.10 12.92
CA ASN A 14 -23.86 -11.38 12.07
C ASN A 14 -24.20 -10.13 11.24
N LEU A 15 -24.23 -10.27 9.94
CA LEU A 15 -24.64 -9.21 8.99
C LEU A 15 -26.14 -9.24 8.73
N SER A 16 -26.73 -10.45 8.70
CA SER A 16 -28.16 -10.72 8.58
C SER A 16 -28.48 -12.12 9.15
N ASN A 17 -29.69 -12.63 8.95
CA ASN A 17 -30.03 -13.99 9.32
C ASN A 17 -29.29 -15.06 8.50
N GLU A 18 -28.82 -14.71 7.30
CA GLU A 18 -28.16 -15.63 6.37
C GLU A 18 -26.66 -15.39 6.27
N TYR A 19 -26.19 -14.16 6.55
CA TYR A 19 -24.82 -13.76 6.31
C TYR A 19 -24.09 -13.37 7.60
N SER A 20 -22.85 -13.81 7.70
CA SER A 20 -21.93 -13.43 8.79
C SER A 20 -20.52 -13.19 8.27
N ILE A 21 -19.71 -12.50 9.09
CA ILE A 21 -18.25 -12.47 8.93
C ILE A 21 -17.59 -13.02 10.16
N GLN A 22 -16.48 -13.74 9.96
CA GLN A 22 -15.72 -14.35 11.05
C GLN A 22 -14.23 -14.04 10.84
N LYS A 23 -13.51 -13.72 11.92
CA LYS A 23 -12.06 -13.53 11.85
C LYS A 23 -11.41 -14.73 11.18
N ALA A 24 -10.53 -14.45 10.26
CA ALA A 24 -9.84 -15.45 9.48
C ALA A 24 -8.45 -15.73 10.08
N GLU A 25 -8.02 -16.98 9.98
CA GLU A 25 -6.62 -17.30 10.18
C GLU A 25 -5.81 -16.68 9.05
N PRO A 26 -4.81 -15.88 9.38
CA PRO A 26 -4.11 -15.06 8.41
C PRO A 26 -3.53 -15.84 7.21
N GLU A 27 -2.89 -16.96 7.44
CA GLU A 27 -2.23 -17.74 6.39
C GLU A 27 -3.25 -18.31 5.38
N GLU A 28 -4.35 -18.91 5.89
CA GLU A 28 -5.40 -19.45 5.04
C GLU A 28 -6.08 -18.32 4.25
N TRP A 29 -6.43 -17.22 4.93
CA TRP A 29 -7.04 -16.07 4.26
C TRP A 29 -6.12 -15.49 3.18
N GLY A 30 -4.82 -15.39 3.47
CA GLY A 30 -3.81 -14.91 2.53
C GLY A 30 -3.73 -15.73 1.26
N LEU A 31 -3.80 -17.06 1.37
CA LEU A 31 -3.84 -17.96 0.21
C LEU A 31 -5.07 -17.69 -0.68
N TYR A 32 -6.24 -17.59 -0.09
CA TYR A 32 -7.47 -17.33 -0.84
C TYR A 32 -7.46 -15.92 -1.47
N CYS A 33 -6.98 -14.92 -0.74
CA CYS A 33 -6.79 -13.58 -1.29
C CYS A 33 -5.82 -13.60 -2.48
N SER A 34 -4.75 -14.37 -2.42
CA SER A 34 -3.81 -14.51 -3.54
C SER A 34 -4.46 -15.11 -4.78
N VAL A 35 -5.38 -16.06 -4.61
CA VAL A 35 -6.10 -16.69 -5.74
C VAL A 35 -7.21 -15.78 -6.28
N TYR A 36 -8.08 -15.27 -5.42
CA TYR A 36 -9.33 -14.64 -5.83
C TYR A 36 -9.27 -13.12 -5.96
N TYR A 37 -8.24 -12.50 -5.39
CA TYR A 37 -8.01 -11.07 -5.48
C TYR A 37 -6.70 -10.73 -6.20
N ASN A 38 -5.56 -11.23 -5.73
CA ASN A 38 -4.26 -10.84 -6.28
C ASN A 38 -4.07 -11.25 -7.75
N MET A 39 -4.67 -12.35 -8.19
CA MET A 39 -4.64 -12.72 -9.61
C MET A 39 -5.23 -11.63 -10.50
N ALA A 40 -6.33 -11.00 -10.05
CA ALA A 40 -6.92 -9.86 -10.76
C ALA A 40 -6.13 -8.56 -10.53
N TYR A 41 -5.51 -8.39 -9.35
CA TYR A 41 -4.80 -7.18 -8.95
C TYR A 41 -3.41 -7.04 -9.58
N ILE A 42 -2.63 -8.11 -9.61
CA ILE A 42 -1.25 -8.12 -10.10
C ILE A 42 -0.99 -9.08 -11.27
N GLY A 43 -1.99 -9.87 -11.66
CA GLY A 43 -1.94 -10.73 -12.83
C GLY A 43 -1.19 -12.05 -12.67
N PHE A 44 -0.71 -12.42 -11.47
CA PHE A 44 -0.08 -13.72 -11.25
C PHE A 44 -0.24 -14.23 -9.82
N PHE A 45 -0.28 -15.56 -9.71
CA PHE A 45 -0.28 -16.27 -8.44
C PHE A 45 1.16 -16.50 -7.94
N ARG A 46 1.35 -16.40 -6.62
CA ARG A 46 2.57 -16.83 -5.95
C ARG A 46 2.23 -17.71 -4.78
N GLU A 47 2.95 -18.83 -4.69
CA GLU A 47 2.80 -19.82 -3.64
C GLU A 47 3.35 -19.33 -2.29
N GLU A 48 4.36 -18.50 -2.31
CA GLU A 48 4.91 -17.84 -1.13
C GLU A 48 3.87 -16.86 -0.59
N GLY A 49 3.28 -17.26 0.51
CA GLY A 49 2.08 -16.67 1.08
C GLY A 49 2.14 -15.17 1.26
N PHE A 50 1.00 -14.60 1.18
CA PHE A 50 0.70 -13.24 1.61
C PHE A 50 1.31 -13.00 2.97
N ASN A 51 2.23 -12.04 3.10
CA ASN A 51 2.84 -11.75 4.39
C ASN A 51 1.80 -11.11 5.31
N VAL A 52 1.44 -11.84 6.34
CA VAL A 52 0.15 -11.70 6.98
C VAL A 52 0.23 -11.04 8.34
N SER A 53 0.92 -9.96 8.47
CA SER A 53 0.62 -9.03 9.56
C SER A 53 -0.71 -8.28 9.31
N ARG A 54 -1.68 -8.96 8.66
CA ARG A 54 -2.95 -8.34 8.30
C ARG A 54 -3.99 -8.66 9.35
N ASN A 55 -3.93 -7.93 10.44
CA ASN A 55 -5.03 -7.84 11.39
C ASN A 55 -6.32 -7.47 10.63
N ASN A 56 -7.46 -7.95 11.12
CA ASN A 56 -8.79 -7.61 10.60
C ASN A 56 -9.18 -8.22 9.24
N SER A 57 -8.63 -9.37 8.91
CA SER A 57 -9.13 -10.23 7.84
C SER A 57 -10.31 -11.07 8.30
N PHE A 58 -11.34 -11.13 7.48
CA PHE A 58 -12.58 -11.86 7.78
C PHE A 58 -12.97 -12.76 6.62
N TRP A 59 -13.44 -13.97 6.94
CA TRP A 59 -14.23 -14.79 6.05
C TRP A 59 -15.66 -14.29 5.99
N ILE A 60 -16.26 -14.36 4.80
CA ILE A 60 -17.68 -14.08 4.60
C ILE A 60 -18.40 -15.43 4.44
N TYR A 61 -19.45 -15.62 5.21
CA TYR A 61 -20.27 -16.82 5.19
C TYR A 61 -21.71 -16.54 4.77
N LYS A 62 -22.31 -17.49 4.06
CA LYS A 62 -23.75 -17.64 3.89
C LYS A 62 -24.17 -18.96 4.54
N GLY A 63 -24.86 -18.90 5.69
CA GLY A 63 -25.03 -20.05 6.56
C GLY A 63 -23.68 -20.64 6.98
N GLU A 64 -23.43 -21.90 6.65
CA GLU A 64 -22.14 -22.56 6.91
C GLU A 64 -21.14 -22.47 5.74
N SER A 65 -21.56 -21.93 4.59
CA SER A 65 -20.72 -21.89 3.40
C SER A 65 -19.83 -20.65 3.39
N LYS A 66 -18.52 -20.84 3.29
CA LYS A 66 -17.52 -19.79 3.05
C LYS A 66 -17.68 -19.29 1.60
N ILE A 67 -18.07 -18.02 1.42
CA ILE A 67 -18.39 -17.44 0.12
C ILE A 67 -17.43 -16.36 -0.34
N GLY A 68 -16.50 -15.93 0.51
CA GLY A 68 -15.52 -14.89 0.19
C GLY A 68 -14.72 -14.44 1.38
N GLY A 69 -13.97 -13.38 1.18
CA GLY A 69 -13.17 -12.74 2.21
C GLY A 69 -13.10 -11.24 2.03
N VAL A 70 -12.83 -10.54 3.12
CA VAL A 70 -12.68 -9.09 3.16
C VAL A 70 -11.75 -8.71 4.30
N ARG A 71 -11.03 -7.62 4.13
CA ARG A 71 -10.29 -6.99 5.21
C ARG A 71 -10.99 -5.70 5.60
N MET A 72 -11.38 -5.56 6.87
CA MET A 72 -12.17 -4.42 7.35
C MET A 72 -11.76 -4.00 8.75
N ALA A 73 -11.75 -2.69 8.96
CA ALA A 73 -11.65 -2.04 10.27
C ALA A 73 -12.51 -0.77 10.29
N PRO A 74 -12.74 -0.11 11.41
CA PRO A 74 -13.38 1.20 11.41
C PRO A 74 -12.75 2.12 10.34
N ASN A 75 -13.61 2.81 9.59
CA ASN A 75 -13.28 3.72 8.49
C ASN A 75 -12.54 3.12 7.28
N SER A 76 -12.36 1.80 7.20
CA SER A 76 -11.62 1.20 6.09
C SER A 76 -12.09 -0.19 5.67
N LEU A 77 -12.06 -0.45 4.35
CA LEU A 77 -12.27 -1.76 3.75
C LEU A 77 -11.25 -1.98 2.64
N TYR A 78 -10.70 -3.22 2.56
CA TYR A 78 -9.71 -3.64 1.58
C TYR A 78 -9.98 -5.06 1.06
N HIS A 79 -9.47 -5.39 -0.10
CA HIS A 79 -9.30 -6.76 -0.60
C HIS A 79 -10.58 -7.60 -0.55
N LEU A 80 -11.72 -7.04 -0.97
CA LEU A 80 -12.96 -7.82 -1.08
C LEU A 80 -12.84 -8.80 -2.24
N PHE A 81 -13.10 -10.08 -1.97
CA PHE A 81 -13.20 -11.11 -2.99
C PHE A 81 -14.33 -12.10 -2.69
N PHE A 82 -14.82 -12.75 -3.73
CA PHE A 82 -15.84 -13.79 -3.63
C PHE A 82 -15.33 -15.09 -4.23
N ILE A 83 -15.75 -16.21 -3.66
CA ILE A 83 -15.38 -17.56 -4.09
C ILE A 83 -16.47 -18.08 -5.04
N PRO A 84 -16.16 -18.38 -6.31
CA PRO A 84 -17.13 -18.99 -7.23
C PRO A 84 -17.69 -20.30 -6.68
N PRO A 85 -18.97 -20.62 -6.95
CA PRO A 85 -19.89 -19.94 -7.88
C PRO A 85 -20.75 -18.84 -7.24
N PHE A 86 -20.35 -18.27 -6.10
CA PHE A 86 -21.14 -17.24 -5.44
C PHE A 86 -21.35 -16.01 -6.34
N ASN A 87 -22.59 -15.55 -6.49
CA ASN A 87 -22.97 -14.47 -7.40
C ASN A 87 -23.83 -13.35 -6.80
N ASP A 88 -24.23 -13.47 -5.52
CA ASP A 88 -25.04 -12.46 -4.84
C ASP A 88 -24.18 -11.43 -4.11
N SER A 89 -23.12 -10.98 -4.78
CA SER A 89 -22.13 -10.05 -4.22
C SER A 89 -22.70 -8.68 -3.84
N PHE A 90 -23.77 -8.23 -4.53
CA PHE A 90 -24.39 -6.95 -4.26
C PHE A 90 -25.08 -6.91 -2.89
N GLU A 91 -25.81 -7.97 -2.51
CA GLU A 91 -26.46 -8.03 -1.19
C GLU A 91 -25.41 -8.06 -0.08
N VAL A 92 -24.37 -8.87 -0.24
CA VAL A 92 -23.27 -8.93 0.74
C VAL A 92 -22.60 -7.57 0.88
N LEU A 93 -22.30 -6.87 -0.22
CA LEU A 93 -21.65 -5.57 -0.16
C LEU A 93 -22.49 -4.52 0.57
N LYS A 94 -23.82 -4.53 0.39
CA LYS A 94 -24.73 -3.66 1.17
C LYS A 94 -24.67 -3.96 2.67
N LEU A 95 -24.62 -5.24 3.03
CA LEU A 95 -24.51 -5.65 4.43
C LEU A 95 -23.16 -5.26 5.04
N LEU A 96 -22.07 -5.44 4.30
CA LEU A 96 -20.74 -4.97 4.69
C LEU A 96 -20.71 -3.44 4.86
N LYS A 97 -21.31 -2.68 3.95
CA LYS A 97 -21.44 -1.22 4.09
C LYS A 97 -22.14 -0.82 5.38
N ARG A 98 -23.25 -1.47 5.70
CA ARG A 98 -24.02 -1.19 6.94
C ARG A 98 -23.21 -1.41 8.20
N ILE A 99 -22.50 -2.54 8.30
CA ILE A 99 -21.70 -2.82 9.49
C ILE A 99 -20.47 -1.89 9.55
N LEU A 100 -19.86 -1.58 8.41
CA LEU A 100 -18.74 -0.65 8.33
C LEU A 100 -19.14 0.75 8.81
N ILE A 101 -20.29 1.28 8.40
CA ILE A 101 -20.84 2.54 8.91
C ILE A 101 -21.05 2.47 10.43
N LYS A 102 -21.57 1.36 10.94
CA LYS A 102 -21.78 1.18 12.38
C LYS A 102 -20.47 1.17 13.20
N TRP A 103 -19.39 0.62 12.64
CA TRP A 103 -18.09 0.54 13.31
C TRP A 103 -17.30 1.84 13.28
N SER A 104 -17.54 2.67 12.26
CA SER A 104 -16.71 3.80 11.91
C SER A 104 -16.99 5.03 12.79
N ASP A 105 -15.93 5.81 13.00
CA ASP A 105 -16.04 7.15 13.57
C ASP A 105 -16.77 8.07 12.58
N PRO A 106 -17.90 8.67 12.97
CA PRO A 106 -18.69 9.55 12.11
C PRO A 106 -17.96 10.85 11.74
N THR A 107 -16.86 11.19 12.41
CA THR A 107 -16.06 12.38 12.09
C THR A 107 -15.00 12.12 11.03
N GLN A 108 -14.81 10.86 10.63
CA GLN A 108 -13.81 10.45 9.66
C GLN A 108 -14.48 9.84 8.42
N ARG A 109 -13.91 10.12 7.25
CA ARG A 109 -14.38 9.51 5.99
C ARG A 109 -14.12 8.01 6.00
N ILE A 110 -15.15 7.23 5.64
CA ILE A 110 -15.01 5.81 5.37
C ILE A 110 -14.46 5.63 3.96
N LYS A 111 -13.28 5.01 3.83
CA LYS A 111 -12.62 4.76 2.56
C LYS A 111 -12.51 3.28 2.24
N ILE A 112 -12.68 2.99 0.96
CA ILE A 112 -12.50 1.67 0.38
C ILE A 112 -11.31 1.75 -0.55
N TYR A 113 -10.32 0.91 -0.32
CA TYR A 113 -9.06 0.93 -1.05
C TYR A 113 -8.94 -0.28 -1.96
N GLU A 114 -8.13 -0.15 -3.00
CA GLU A 114 -7.71 -1.25 -3.86
C GLU A 114 -8.90 -1.99 -4.49
N ILE A 115 -9.86 -1.22 -5.03
CA ILE A 115 -11.02 -1.76 -5.73
C ILE A 115 -10.60 -2.14 -7.15
N LEU A 116 -10.86 -3.40 -7.50
CA LEU A 116 -10.60 -3.89 -8.86
C LEU A 116 -11.55 -3.25 -9.86
N PRO A 117 -11.12 -2.98 -11.10
CA PRO A 117 -11.94 -2.35 -12.13
C PRO A 117 -13.28 -3.05 -12.40
N ASP A 118 -13.32 -4.36 -12.33
CA ASP A 118 -14.55 -5.16 -12.49
C ASP A 118 -15.50 -5.04 -11.29
N GLN A 119 -15.00 -4.61 -10.12
CA GLN A 119 -15.79 -4.38 -8.92
C GLN A 119 -16.38 -2.95 -8.85
N VAL A 120 -15.86 -1.98 -9.60
CA VAL A 120 -16.28 -0.56 -9.51
C VAL A 120 -17.79 -0.38 -9.66
N GLN A 121 -18.40 -1.06 -10.62
CA GLN A 121 -19.85 -0.98 -10.81
C GLN A 121 -20.64 -1.57 -9.64
N LEU A 122 -20.14 -2.65 -9.04
CA LEU A 122 -20.74 -3.28 -7.86
C LEU A 122 -20.76 -2.30 -6.68
N PHE A 123 -19.63 -1.67 -6.39
CA PHE A 123 -19.48 -0.68 -5.32
C PHE A 123 -20.36 0.56 -5.60
N THR A 124 -20.34 1.09 -6.82
CA THR A 124 -21.18 2.25 -7.21
C THR A 124 -22.66 1.95 -6.99
N ARG A 125 -23.15 0.78 -7.42
CA ARG A 125 -24.55 0.35 -7.19
C ARG A 125 -24.88 0.21 -5.71
N ALA A 126 -23.93 -0.16 -4.87
CA ALA A 126 -24.09 -0.23 -3.42
C ALA A 126 -23.97 1.16 -2.73
N GLY A 127 -23.86 2.24 -3.51
CA GLY A 127 -23.84 3.62 -3.01
C GLY A 127 -22.49 4.04 -2.46
N PHE A 128 -21.39 3.49 -2.97
CA PHE A 128 -20.07 4.06 -2.78
C PHE A 128 -19.75 5.01 -3.93
N TRP A 129 -19.04 6.08 -3.65
CA TRP A 129 -18.64 7.06 -4.64
C TRP A 129 -17.16 6.96 -4.94
N PRO A 130 -16.75 7.12 -6.22
CA PRO A 130 -15.34 7.10 -6.59
C PRO A 130 -14.63 8.29 -5.97
N ASP A 131 -13.48 8.01 -5.36
CA ASP A 131 -12.51 9.04 -4.99
C ASP A 131 -11.72 9.46 -6.24
N GLU A 132 -11.01 10.59 -6.15
CA GLU A 132 -10.15 11.08 -7.24
C GLU A 132 -8.91 10.22 -7.48
N PHE A 133 -8.64 9.26 -6.56
CA PHE A 133 -7.44 8.43 -6.61
C PHE A 133 -7.59 7.26 -7.57
N ARG A 134 -6.75 7.25 -8.58
CA ARG A 134 -6.44 6.06 -9.37
C ARG A 134 -4.96 5.83 -9.31
N CYS A 135 -4.57 4.61 -9.04
CA CYS A 135 -3.18 4.23 -8.95
C CYS A 135 -2.95 2.99 -9.80
N ARG A 136 -1.70 2.76 -10.15
CA ARG A 136 -1.29 1.54 -10.83
C ARG A 136 0.01 1.02 -10.28
N TRP A 137 0.18 -0.28 -10.36
CA TRP A 137 1.48 -0.90 -10.18
C TRP A 137 2.31 -0.72 -11.44
N MET A 138 3.57 -0.39 -11.24
CA MET A 138 4.58 -0.51 -12.28
C MET A 138 5.67 -1.46 -11.78
N GLN A 139 6.23 -2.28 -12.66
CA GLN A 139 7.20 -3.30 -12.29
C GLN A 139 8.23 -3.53 -13.39
N ARG A 140 9.39 -4.00 -12.98
CA ARG A 140 10.42 -4.49 -13.89
C ARG A 140 11.24 -5.58 -13.22
N PRO A 141 11.89 -6.49 -13.98
CA PRO A 141 12.90 -7.38 -13.44
C PRO A 141 14.05 -6.59 -12.81
N THR A 142 14.59 -7.11 -11.71
CA THR A 142 15.84 -6.60 -11.14
C THR A 142 16.99 -6.82 -12.12
N ASP A 143 17.95 -5.90 -12.12
CA ASP A 143 19.06 -5.93 -13.09
C ASP A 143 20.28 -5.19 -12.54
N HIS A 144 21.41 -5.41 -13.15
CA HIS A 144 22.67 -4.80 -12.74
C HIS A 144 22.93 -3.50 -13.50
N PHE A 145 23.15 -2.41 -12.77
CA PHE A 145 23.48 -1.10 -13.30
C PHE A 145 24.82 -0.62 -12.78
N ASN A 146 25.61 0.03 -13.63
CA ASN A 146 26.83 0.73 -13.22
C ASN A 146 26.44 2.12 -12.70
N VAL A 147 26.05 2.20 -11.43
CA VAL A 147 25.59 3.46 -10.81
C VAL A 147 26.80 4.32 -10.42
N ARG A 148 26.87 5.51 -10.98
CA ARG A 148 27.88 6.52 -10.62
C ARG A 148 27.21 7.69 -9.93
N TRP A 149 27.73 8.02 -8.77
CA TRP A 149 27.29 9.17 -7.97
C TRP A 149 28.21 10.36 -8.19
N ASP A 150 27.61 11.54 -8.27
CA ASP A 150 28.40 12.76 -8.33
C ASP A 150 29.13 12.98 -7.01
N HIS A 151 30.33 13.52 -7.05
CA HIS A 151 31.19 13.73 -5.86
C HIS A 151 30.61 14.71 -4.84
N ASP A 152 29.55 15.44 -5.21
CA ASP A 152 28.84 16.39 -4.35
C ASP A 152 27.88 15.70 -3.38
N PHE A 153 27.65 14.39 -3.54
CA PHE A 153 26.71 13.65 -2.71
C PHE A 153 27.40 12.58 -1.87
N ILE A 154 26.87 12.39 -0.66
CA ILE A 154 27.14 11.24 0.20
C ILE A 154 25.93 10.33 0.14
N VAL A 155 26.15 9.06 -0.19
CA VAL A 155 25.07 8.07 -0.36
C VAL A 155 25.20 6.99 0.68
N LYS A 156 24.13 6.72 1.41
CA LYS A 156 24.06 5.72 2.48
C LYS A 156 22.80 4.88 2.37
N SER A 157 22.79 3.70 2.97
CA SER A 157 21.58 2.98 3.31
C SER A 157 21.04 3.53 4.64
N PRO A 158 19.71 3.52 4.87
CA PRO A 158 19.16 3.84 6.18
C PRO A 158 19.56 2.76 7.20
N GLU A 159 19.58 3.15 8.47
CA GLU A 159 19.79 2.25 9.60
C GLU A 159 18.49 2.14 10.39
N ILE A 160 18.13 0.90 10.77
CA ILE A 160 16.92 0.61 11.55
C ILE A 160 17.36 0.15 12.94
N ILE A 161 16.72 0.71 13.96
CA ILE A 161 16.86 0.32 15.36
C ILE A 161 15.52 -0.13 15.93
N GLU A 162 15.56 -0.85 17.01
CA GLU A 162 14.40 -1.12 17.84
C GLU A 162 14.34 -0.09 18.98
N ASN A 163 13.18 0.52 19.17
CA ASN A 163 12.94 1.43 20.28
C ASN A 163 12.62 0.66 21.59
N GLU A 164 12.40 1.38 22.68
CA GLU A 164 12.17 0.82 24.02
C GLU A 164 10.95 -0.13 24.11
N ILE A 165 10.00 -0.02 23.18
CA ILE A 165 8.81 -0.88 23.09
C ILE A 165 8.95 -1.98 22.04
N GLY A 166 10.15 -2.18 21.47
CA GLY A 166 10.42 -3.20 20.45
C GLY A 166 9.93 -2.84 19.03
N ALA A 167 9.47 -1.62 18.80
CA ALA A 167 9.08 -1.16 17.48
C ALA A 167 10.30 -0.73 16.67
N LYS A 168 10.33 -1.12 15.40
CA LYS A 168 11.39 -0.74 14.46
C LYS A 168 11.20 0.70 13.99
N GLN A 169 12.28 1.46 13.99
CA GLN A 169 12.30 2.83 13.49
C GLN A 169 13.64 3.16 12.80
N TYR A 170 13.63 4.14 11.90
CA TYR A 170 14.87 4.65 11.30
C TYR A 170 15.60 5.53 12.29
N ILE A 171 16.93 5.39 12.38
CA ILE A 171 17.77 6.30 13.18
C ILE A 171 17.56 7.77 12.75
N ASN A 172 17.38 7.99 11.44
CA ASN A 172 17.22 9.31 10.83
C ASN A 172 15.75 9.63 10.51
N GLU A 173 14.80 9.22 11.35
CA GLU A 173 13.37 9.34 11.06
C GLU A 173 12.96 10.80 10.79
N ASP A 174 13.41 11.75 11.61
CA ASP A 174 13.11 13.17 11.45
C ASP A 174 13.70 13.75 10.14
N GLU A 175 14.93 13.35 9.78
CA GLU A 175 15.55 13.81 8.54
C GLU A 175 14.82 13.24 7.32
N ILE A 176 14.38 12.00 7.40
CA ILE A 176 13.59 11.33 6.35
C ILE A 176 12.22 12.02 6.21
N ALA A 177 11.52 12.28 7.32
CA ALA A 177 10.25 12.97 7.32
C ALA A 177 10.37 14.38 6.72
N GLN A 178 11.42 15.13 7.09
CA GLN A 178 11.69 16.45 6.53
C GLN A 178 11.99 16.37 5.04
N CYS A 179 12.81 15.42 4.60
CA CYS A 179 13.13 15.24 3.19
C CYS A 179 11.87 14.85 2.36
N ASP A 180 11.01 13.99 2.88
CA ASP A 180 9.74 13.66 2.25
C ASP A 180 8.79 14.86 2.20
N PHE A 181 8.67 15.61 3.31
CA PHE A 181 7.87 16.83 3.35
C PHE A 181 8.34 17.82 2.28
N ASP A 182 9.63 18.14 2.24
CA ASP A 182 10.20 19.05 1.25
C ASP A 182 10.02 18.55 -0.19
N SER A 183 10.06 17.24 -0.39
CA SER A 183 9.94 16.60 -1.71
C SER A 183 8.51 16.56 -2.24
N PHE A 184 7.53 16.42 -1.36
CA PHE A 184 6.14 16.13 -1.76
C PHE A 184 5.16 17.25 -1.45
N VAL A 185 5.40 18.11 -0.44
CA VAL A 185 4.46 19.17 -0.07
C VAL A 185 4.16 20.09 -1.26
N GLY A 186 2.88 20.39 -1.47
CA GLY A 186 2.43 21.14 -2.65
C GLY A 186 2.51 20.39 -3.98
N GLY A 187 3.04 19.17 -4.01
CA GLY A 187 3.09 18.32 -5.18
C GLY A 187 1.78 17.56 -5.42
N PHE A 188 1.69 16.93 -6.58
CA PHE A 188 0.50 16.26 -7.07
C PHE A 188 -0.12 15.25 -6.08
N GLU A 189 0.67 14.33 -5.52
CA GLU A 189 0.16 13.33 -4.59
C GLU A 189 -0.20 13.91 -3.22
N ALA A 190 0.64 14.83 -2.70
CA ALA A 190 0.38 15.44 -1.39
C ALA A 190 -0.91 16.25 -1.40
N LEU A 191 -1.16 17.02 -2.45
CA LEU A 191 -2.40 17.78 -2.61
C LEU A 191 -3.62 16.85 -2.66
N ARG A 192 -3.56 15.79 -3.43
CA ARG A 192 -4.65 14.81 -3.54
C ARG A 192 -4.85 14.01 -2.25
N ARG A 193 -3.77 13.66 -1.55
CA ARG A 193 -3.83 12.96 -0.26
C ARG A 193 -4.08 13.88 0.93
N LYS A 194 -4.17 15.21 0.71
CA LYS A 194 -4.33 16.25 1.75
C LYS A 194 -3.21 16.21 2.81
N LYS A 195 -2.01 15.83 2.40
CA LYS A 195 -0.81 15.86 3.24
C LYS A 195 -0.22 17.25 3.24
N THR A 196 -0.28 17.94 4.38
CA THR A 196 0.08 19.37 4.49
C THR A 196 1.03 19.69 5.64
N SER A 197 1.20 18.76 6.57
CA SER A 197 2.08 18.92 7.73
C SER A 197 3.26 17.95 7.71
N LEU A 198 4.28 18.21 8.48
CA LEU A 198 5.45 17.33 8.60
C LEU A 198 5.06 15.97 9.19
N GLU A 199 4.12 15.94 10.12
CA GLU A 199 3.63 14.73 10.77
C GLU A 199 3.01 13.74 9.76
N ASP A 200 2.44 14.25 8.65
CA ASP A 200 1.88 13.40 7.59
C ASP A 200 2.93 12.56 6.85
N PHE A 201 4.21 12.87 7.02
CA PHE A 201 5.34 12.24 6.35
C PHE A 201 6.24 11.42 7.28
N ILE A 202 5.95 11.39 8.57
CA ILE A 202 6.70 10.56 9.51
C ILE A 202 6.53 9.08 9.09
N PRO A 203 7.62 8.33 8.88
CA PRO A 203 7.55 6.90 8.63
C PRO A 203 6.87 6.18 9.79
N ASN A 204 6.01 5.23 9.48
CA ASN A 204 5.27 4.51 10.50
C ASN A 204 5.29 2.98 10.25
N GLU A 205 4.17 2.31 10.40
CA GLU A 205 4.02 0.86 10.41
C GLU A 205 4.69 0.09 9.24
N GLU A 206 4.98 0.74 8.10
CA GLU A 206 5.58 0.09 6.95
C GLU A 206 7.00 -0.43 7.18
N ILE A 207 7.70 0.08 8.19
CA ILE A 207 9.02 -0.43 8.59
C ILE A 207 8.96 -1.92 8.97
N TYR A 208 7.84 -2.39 9.48
CA TYR A 208 7.65 -3.81 9.80
C TYR A 208 7.80 -4.73 8.58
N PHE A 209 7.54 -4.22 7.39
CA PHE A 209 7.68 -4.97 6.14
C PHE A 209 9.07 -4.87 5.53
N THR A 210 10.01 -4.17 6.18
CA THR A 210 11.37 -4.01 5.70
C THR A 210 12.26 -5.08 6.32
N ASN A 211 13.11 -5.68 5.52
CA ASN A 211 14.16 -6.62 5.94
C ASN A 211 15.55 -6.06 5.61
N GLU A 212 16.59 -6.76 6.07
CA GLU A 212 17.98 -6.31 5.89
C GLU A 212 18.32 -6.04 4.40
N ASN A 213 17.90 -6.91 3.49
CA ASN A 213 18.18 -6.74 2.06
C ASN A 213 17.51 -5.49 1.50
N LEU A 214 16.27 -5.21 1.90
CA LEU A 214 15.52 -4.02 1.46
C LEU A 214 16.10 -2.75 2.10
N THR A 215 16.49 -2.83 3.36
CA THR A 215 17.17 -1.72 4.06
C THR A 215 18.49 -1.37 3.38
N GLN A 216 19.31 -2.35 3.04
CA GLN A 216 20.58 -2.15 2.33
C GLN A 216 20.37 -1.56 0.93
N ALA A 217 19.33 -2.00 0.21
CA ALA A 217 18.99 -1.51 -1.11
C ALA A 217 18.27 -0.15 -1.10
N SER A 218 17.76 0.28 0.04
CA SER A 218 17.21 1.63 0.26
C SER A 218 18.32 2.67 0.25
N THR A 219 18.01 3.91 -0.11
CA THR A 219 19.02 4.94 -0.36
C THR A 219 18.65 6.24 0.32
N LEU A 220 19.60 6.81 1.05
CA LEU A 220 19.61 8.19 1.54
C LEU A 220 20.72 8.97 0.84
N VAL A 221 20.41 10.14 0.27
CA VAL A 221 21.36 10.98 -0.46
C VAL A 221 21.50 12.30 0.27
N TYR A 222 22.69 12.58 0.76
CA TYR A 222 23.05 13.81 1.45
C TYR A 222 23.86 14.74 0.56
N ASP A 223 23.55 16.01 0.58
CA ASP A 223 24.43 17.04 0.03
C ASP A 223 25.70 17.13 0.89
N LYS A 224 26.86 17.00 0.26
CA LYS A 224 28.14 16.94 0.96
C LYS A 224 28.55 18.25 1.63
N VAL A 225 28.08 19.36 1.12
CA VAL A 225 28.44 20.70 1.63
C VAL A 225 27.57 21.06 2.83
N THR A 226 26.26 20.86 2.70
CA THR A 226 25.28 21.23 3.74
C THR A 226 25.08 20.15 4.79
N GLY A 227 25.37 18.90 4.47
CA GLY A 227 25.04 17.73 5.30
C GLY A 227 23.55 17.36 5.30
N GLN A 228 22.73 18.06 4.54
CA GLN A 228 21.28 17.86 4.50
C GLN A 228 20.92 16.62 3.68
N LEU A 229 19.91 15.84 4.14
CA LEU A 229 19.28 14.79 3.35
C LEU A 229 18.43 15.44 2.25
N VAL A 230 18.77 15.20 1.00
CA VAL A 230 18.16 15.87 -0.17
C VAL A 230 17.37 14.95 -1.08
N ALA A 231 17.56 13.64 -0.94
CA ALA A 231 16.74 12.64 -1.62
C ALA A 231 16.76 11.33 -0.85
N ASN A 232 15.68 10.59 -0.93
CA ASN A 232 15.60 9.24 -0.39
C ASN A 232 14.78 8.30 -1.30
N CYS A 233 15.11 7.02 -1.25
CA CYS A 233 14.34 5.93 -1.82
C CYS A 233 14.28 4.81 -0.79
N ARG A 234 13.09 4.56 -0.24
CA ARG A 234 12.87 3.52 0.76
C ARG A 234 12.11 2.36 0.15
N LEU A 235 12.55 1.17 0.49
CA LEU A 235 11.96 -0.08 0.00
C LEU A 235 11.26 -0.80 1.14
N CYS A 236 10.21 -1.51 0.80
CA CYS A 236 9.45 -2.36 1.71
C CYS A 236 9.18 -3.72 1.08
N LEU A 237 8.77 -4.66 1.90
CA LEU A 237 8.19 -5.92 1.44
C LEU A 237 6.67 -5.75 1.37
N GLN A 238 6.12 -5.91 0.18
CA GLN A 238 4.67 -5.91 0.00
C GLN A 238 4.25 -7.14 -0.78
N ASP A 239 3.35 -7.94 -0.21
CA ASP A 239 2.92 -9.22 -0.77
C ASP A 239 4.11 -10.12 -1.14
N ASN A 240 5.08 -10.24 -0.23
CA ASN A 240 6.36 -10.95 -0.40
C ASN A 240 7.21 -10.51 -1.60
N GLN A 241 6.98 -9.29 -2.11
CA GLN A 241 7.75 -8.71 -3.20
C GLN A 241 8.45 -7.43 -2.76
N ALA A 242 9.64 -7.21 -3.31
CA ALA A 242 10.31 -5.93 -3.14
C ALA A 242 9.50 -4.81 -3.82
N ALA A 243 9.19 -3.79 -3.07
CA ALA A 243 8.46 -2.62 -3.54
C ALA A 243 9.14 -1.32 -3.10
N VAL A 244 9.02 -0.29 -3.93
CA VAL A 244 9.38 1.07 -3.53
C VAL A 244 8.24 1.62 -2.66
N TYR A 245 8.54 1.86 -1.39
CA TYR A 245 7.60 2.48 -0.46
C TYR A 245 7.48 3.99 -0.69
N SER A 246 8.63 4.67 -0.75
CA SER A 246 8.71 6.11 -1.02
C SER A 246 9.95 6.43 -1.82
N ILE A 247 9.85 7.37 -2.74
CA ILE A 247 10.98 7.95 -3.45
C ILE A 247 10.77 9.44 -3.61
N GLY A 248 11.61 10.24 -2.96
CA GLY A 248 11.54 11.69 -2.93
C GLY A 248 12.85 12.34 -3.31
N VAL A 249 12.77 13.49 -4.00
CA VAL A 249 13.89 14.37 -4.29
C VAL A 249 13.48 15.80 -4.00
N ASN A 250 14.20 16.47 -3.10
CA ASN A 250 13.98 17.87 -2.78
C ASN A 250 13.99 18.70 -4.07
N PRO A 251 13.02 19.60 -4.31
CA PRO A 251 12.87 20.36 -5.55
C PRO A 251 14.14 21.07 -6.02
N ALA A 252 14.97 21.57 -5.11
CA ALA A 252 16.24 22.23 -5.45
C ALA A 252 17.29 21.29 -6.07
N TYR A 253 17.10 19.99 -5.91
CA TYR A 253 18.03 18.96 -6.41
C TYR A 253 17.43 18.12 -7.56
N ARG A 254 16.23 18.47 -8.04
CA ARG A 254 15.64 17.81 -9.22
C ARG A 254 16.43 18.07 -10.49
N GLY A 255 16.21 17.24 -11.51
CA GLY A 255 16.94 17.33 -12.79
C GLY A 255 18.37 16.78 -12.75
N LYS A 256 18.90 16.43 -11.56
CA LYS A 256 20.26 15.85 -11.42
C LYS A 256 20.29 14.33 -11.54
N GLY A 257 19.18 13.67 -11.89
CA GLY A 257 19.10 12.23 -12.08
C GLY A 257 19.14 11.40 -10.78
N LEU A 258 18.91 12.00 -9.60
CA LEU A 258 18.98 11.31 -8.31
C LEU A 258 17.97 10.17 -8.20
N ALA A 259 16.70 10.40 -8.59
CA ALA A 259 15.67 9.37 -8.56
C ALA A 259 16.05 8.15 -9.42
N THR A 260 16.56 8.39 -10.63
CA THR A 260 17.02 7.33 -11.53
C THR A 260 18.16 6.52 -10.90
N ARG A 261 19.16 7.18 -10.31
CA ARG A 261 20.30 6.50 -9.69
C ARG A 261 19.91 5.71 -8.44
N MET A 262 18.98 6.24 -7.62
CA MET A 262 18.47 5.51 -6.46
C MET A 262 17.74 4.23 -6.88
N LEU A 263 16.90 4.30 -7.91
CA LEU A 263 16.22 3.11 -8.45
C LEU A 263 17.20 2.12 -9.10
N GLN A 264 18.19 2.60 -9.85
CA GLN A 264 19.25 1.75 -10.41
C GLN A 264 20.04 1.02 -9.31
N ARG A 265 20.35 1.72 -8.21
CA ARG A 265 20.99 1.11 -7.05
C ARG A 265 20.09 0.04 -6.43
N ALA A 266 18.83 0.36 -6.19
CA ALA A 266 17.86 -0.59 -5.65
C ALA A 266 17.76 -1.86 -6.52
N LEU A 267 17.63 -1.70 -7.84
CA LEU A 267 17.56 -2.81 -8.80
C LEU A 267 18.83 -3.68 -8.77
N THR A 268 20.01 -3.05 -8.60
CA THR A 268 21.31 -3.75 -8.55
C THR A 268 21.45 -4.54 -7.24
N GLU A 269 21.18 -3.93 -6.10
CA GLU A 269 21.31 -4.55 -4.79
C GLU A 269 20.31 -5.71 -4.58
N LEU A 270 19.18 -5.66 -5.26
CA LEU A 270 18.13 -6.67 -5.14
C LEU A 270 18.26 -7.82 -6.15
N LYS A 271 19.13 -7.72 -7.16
CA LYS A 271 19.15 -8.62 -8.31
C LYS A 271 19.20 -10.11 -7.96
N ASP A 272 20.01 -10.50 -6.98
CA ASP A 272 20.17 -11.90 -6.58
C ASP A 272 19.25 -12.32 -5.42
N LYS A 273 18.37 -11.41 -4.99
CA LYS A 273 17.52 -11.60 -3.82
C LYS A 273 16.03 -11.55 -4.17
N TYR A 274 15.67 -10.71 -5.14
CA TYR A 274 14.30 -10.53 -5.63
C TYR A 274 14.30 -10.44 -7.15
N THR A 275 13.41 -11.17 -7.78
CA THR A 275 13.35 -11.22 -9.25
C THR A 275 12.76 -9.95 -9.87
N VAL A 276 11.93 -9.23 -9.12
CA VAL A 276 11.18 -8.06 -9.56
C VAL A 276 11.22 -6.97 -8.51
N LEU A 277 11.40 -5.73 -8.93
CA LEU A 277 11.09 -4.54 -8.14
C LEU A 277 9.83 -3.90 -8.71
N ARG A 278 8.90 -3.57 -7.83
CA ARG A 278 7.66 -2.89 -8.20
C ARG A 278 7.49 -1.59 -7.44
N LEU A 279 6.61 -0.75 -7.93
CA LEU A 279 6.22 0.50 -7.29
C LEU A 279 4.74 0.78 -7.57
N TYR A 280 4.14 1.55 -6.68
CA TYR A 280 2.76 1.97 -6.80
C TYR A 280 2.73 3.46 -7.04
N VAL A 281 2.11 3.89 -8.14
CA VAL A 281 2.10 5.29 -8.55
C VAL A 281 0.68 5.77 -8.82
N MET A 282 0.41 7.00 -8.43
CA MET A 282 -0.85 7.67 -8.73
C MET A 282 -0.86 8.10 -10.20
N GLU A 283 -1.97 7.81 -10.89
CA GLU A 283 -2.19 8.20 -12.29
C GLU A 283 -2.01 9.72 -12.47
N GLY A 284 -1.23 10.09 -13.46
CA GLY A 284 -0.91 11.48 -13.79
C GLY A 284 0.23 12.09 -12.98
N ASN A 285 0.94 11.29 -12.17
CA ASN A 285 2.18 11.73 -11.54
C ASN A 285 3.32 11.75 -12.57
N ASP A 286 4.02 12.87 -12.69
CA ASP A 286 5.16 13.04 -13.63
C ASP A 286 6.28 12.01 -13.42
N ALA A 287 6.38 11.44 -12.23
CA ALA A 287 7.34 10.38 -11.91
C ALA A 287 7.14 9.10 -12.74
N GLU A 288 5.95 8.87 -13.31
CA GLU A 288 5.72 7.74 -14.23
C GLU A 288 6.71 7.72 -15.40
N SER A 289 7.05 8.90 -15.91
CA SER A 289 8.03 9.03 -17.00
C SER A 289 9.43 8.56 -16.60
N VAL A 290 9.85 8.83 -15.37
CA VAL A 290 11.14 8.37 -14.82
C VAL A 290 11.13 6.84 -14.71
N TYR A 291 10.05 6.26 -14.22
CA TYR A 291 9.91 4.81 -14.07
C TYR A 291 9.88 4.11 -15.45
N PHE A 292 9.10 4.62 -16.37
CA PHE A 292 9.02 4.09 -17.73
C PHE A 292 10.38 4.12 -18.44
N ASN A 293 11.11 5.23 -18.34
CA ASN A 293 12.45 5.37 -18.92
C ASN A 293 13.49 4.44 -18.29
N LEU A 294 13.24 3.93 -17.09
CA LEU A 294 14.04 2.89 -16.46
C LEU A 294 13.56 1.47 -16.80
N GLY A 295 12.55 1.32 -17.64
CA GLY A 295 12.01 0.03 -18.06
C GLY A 295 10.97 -0.56 -17.13
N PHE A 296 10.41 0.21 -16.20
CA PHE A 296 9.21 -0.20 -15.48
C PHE A 296 8.01 -0.14 -16.42
N VAL A 297 7.22 -1.18 -16.45
CA VAL A 297 5.99 -1.23 -17.24
C VAL A 297 4.78 -1.19 -16.32
N PRO A 298 3.71 -0.47 -16.70
CA PRO A 298 2.48 -0.45 -15.93
C PRO A 298 1.83 -1.82 -15.94
N GLY A 299 1.21 -2.18 -14.81
CA GLY A 299 0.31 -3.32 -14.70
C GLY A 299 -0.94 -3.13 -15.58
N VAL A 300 -1.69 -4.21 -15.70
CA VAL A 300 -2.84 -4.29 -16.62
C VAL A 300 -3.99 -3.38 -16.22
N GLN A 301 -4.07 -2.97 -14.94
CA GLN A 301 -5.26 -2.33 -14.41
C GLN A 301 -4.90 -1.16 -13.47
N GLU A 302 -5.68 -0.10 -13.61
CA GLU A 302 -5.73 0.99 -12.64
C GLU A 302 -6.70 0.64 -11.52
N ILE A 303 -6.30 0.93 -10.29
CA ILE A 303 -7.05 0.56 -9.10
C ILE A 303 -7.63 1.82 -8.48
N GLN A 304 -8.91 1.76 -8.15
CA GLN A 304 -9.65 2.89 -7.66
C GLN A 304 -9.87 2.82 -6.15
N THR A 305 -9.82 3.98 -5.50
CA THR A 305 -10.33 4.19 -4.16
C THR A 305 -11.76 4.72 -4.24
N MET A 306 -12.64 4.26 -3.35
CA MET A 306 -14.00 4.78 -3.20
C MET A 306 -14.26 5.17 -1.74
N TYR A 307 -15.37 5.84 -1.48
CA TYR A 307 -15.77 6.25 -0.15
C TYR A 307 -17.29 6.17 0.06
N VAL A 308 -17.71 6.25 1.30
CA VAL A 308 -19.12 6.28 1.70
C VAL A 308 -19.55 7.74 1.86
N PRO A 309 -20.44 8.26 0.98
CA PRO A 309 -20.79 9.69 0.99
C PRO A 309 -21.55 10.14 2.24
N GLU A 310 -22.19 9.24 2.96
CA GLU A 310 -22.93 9.56 4.20
C GLU A 310 -21.99 9.98 5.36
N HIS A 311 -20.67 9.87 5.15
CA HIS A 311 -19.61 10.21 6.11
C HIS A 311 -18.64 11.25 5.52
N GLU A 312 -19.15 12.22 4.81
CA GLU A 312 -18.39 13.39 4.33
C GLU A 312 -18.41 14.56 5.33
#